data_46b0494e5a76bbb1d0ed8f11349732ec
#
_entry.id   46b0494e5a76bbb1d0ed8f11349732ec
#
_cell.length_a   1.000
_cell.length_b   1.000
_cell.length_c   1.000
_cell.angle_alpha   90.00
_cell.angle_beta   90.00
_cell.angle_gamma   90.00
#
_symmetry.space_group_name_H-M   'P 1'
#
loop_
_entity.id
_entity.type
_entity.pdbx_description
1 polymer ?
#
loop_
_entity_poly.entity_id
_entity_poly.type
_entity_poly.pdbx_seq_one_letter_code
_entity_poly.pdbx_strand_id
1 'polypeptide(L)'
;MFLLVTIPVIIGMSLSRFLQSFEKLAKNISIILFVFVILTAIYIERNNVLDYFAQIGILMLTLNILMMFFVYIVSIFLKINKETFRCWLMEVGLQNGTLALVVANTFFASTIYLIPASIYSLIMYATALPLIYFLRRN
;
A
#
# COMPACT_ATOMS: atom_id res chain seq x y z
N MET A 1 16.19 5.90 5.00
CA MET A 1 14.76 5.96 4.72
C MET A 1 14.37 7.16 3.91
N PHE A 2 14.61 8.39 4.39
CA PHE A 2 14.28 9.62 3.66
C PHE A 2 14.84 9.62 2.22
N LEU A 3 16.11 9.27 2.03
CA LEU A 3 16.74 9.22 0.70
C LEU A 3 16.09 8.18 -0.24
N LEU A 4 15.65 7.05 0.27
CA LEU A 4 15.00 5.99 -0.53
C LEU A 4 13.68 6.45 -1.19
N VAL A 5 12.98 7.37 -0.57
CA VAL A 5 11.72 7.94 -1.11
C VAL A 5 12.01 9.24 -1.88
N THR A 6 12.86 10.11 -1.33
CA THR A 6 13.10 11.45 -1.88
C THR A 6 13.81 11.41 -3.23
N ILE A 7 14.82 10.54 -3.40
CA ILE A 7 15.57 10.46 -4.65
C ILE A 7 14.68 10.05 -5.83
N PRO A 8 13.89 8.95 -5.79
CA PRO A 8 13.00 8.60 -6.89
C PRO A 8 11.94 9.67 -7.18
N VAL A 9 11.42 10.34 -6.14
CA VAL A 9 10.43 11.41 -6.30
C VAL A 9 11.05 12.61 -7.03
N ILE A 10 12.23 13.06 -6.63
CA ILE A 10 12.93 14.19 -7.29
C ILE A 10 13.25 13.84 -8.75
N ILE A 11 13.75 12.62 -9.01
CA ILE A 11 14.02 12.15 -10.37
C ILE A 11 12.72 12.13 -11.18
N GLY A 12 11.63 11.57 -10.64
CA GLY A 12 10.32 11.53 -11.29
C GLY A 12 9.77 12.92 -11.63
N MET A 13 9.87 13.87 -10.68
CA MET A 13 9.46 15.25 -10.89
C MET A 13 10.29 15.95 -11.96
N SER A 14 11.60 15.73 -11.97
CA SER A 14 12.52 16.35 -12.96
C SER A 14 12.27 15.80 -14.37
N LEU A 15 11.99 14.50 -14.48
CA LEU A 15 11.71 13.82 -15.75
C LEU A 15 10.27 14.04 -16.23
N SER A 16 9.33 14.44 -15.36
CA SER A 16 7.91 14.57 -15.72
C SER A 16 7.69 15.53 -16.89
N ARG A 17 8.46 16.62 -16.97
CA ARG A 17 8.39 17.58 -18.06
C ARG A 17 8.79 17.01 -19.42
N PHE A 18 9.71 16.04 -19.43
CA PHE A 18 10.18 15.38 -20.67
C PHE A 18 9.31 14.18 -21.05
N LEU A 19 8.60 13.59 -20.08
CA LEU A 19 7.84 12.35 -20.25
C LEU A 19 6.34 12.56 -20.52
N GLN A 20 5.86 13.79 -20.68
CA GLN A 20 4.44 14.07 -20.95
C GLN A 20 3.90 13.28 -22.17
N SER A 21 4.73 13.11 -23.20
CA SER A 21 4.37 12.30 -24.39
C SER A 21 4.29 10.80 -24.11
N PHE A 22 4.90 10.33 -23.03
CA PHE A 22 4.96 8.91 -22.63
C PHE A 22 4.09 8.58 -21.42
N GLU A 23 3.22 9.49 -20.98
CA GLU A 23 2.41 9.32 -19.78
C GLU A 23 1.58 8.02 -19.78
N LYS A 24 0.92 7.70 -20.91
CA LYS A 24 0.16 6.45 -21.04
C LYS A 24 1.04 5.21 -20.94
N LEU A 25 2.22 5.25 -21.55
CA LEU A 25 3.17 4.13 -21.53
C LEU A 25 3.71 3.94 -20.10
N ALA A 26 4.13 5.03 -19.45
CA ALA A 26 4.62 5.01 -18.07
C ALA A 26 3.56 4.48 -17.10
N LYS A 27 2.30 4.89 -17.26
CA LYS A 27 1.17 4.39 -16.48
C LYS A 27 0.97 2.88 -16.67
N ASN A 28 0.98 2.39 -17.90
CA ASN A 28 0.80 0.97 -18.18
C ASN A 28 1.97 0.14 -17.62
N ILE A 29 3.20 0.60 -17.80
CA ILE A 29 4.39 -0.05 -17.23
C ILE A 29 4.29 -0.08 -15.70
N SER A 30 3.89 1.01 -15.05
CA SER A 30 3.72 1.07 -13.59
C SER A 30 2.68 0.05 -13.09
N ILE A 31 1.56 -0.11 -13.80
CA ILE A 31 0.54 -1.11 -13.46
C ILE A 31 1.10 -2.53 -13.59
N ILE A 32 1.82 -2.82 -14.69
CA ILE A 32 2.43 -4.13 -14.90
C ILE A 32 3.46 -4.44 -13.81
N LEU A 33 4.34 -3.48 -13.50
CA LEU A 33 5.33 -3.63 -12.44
C LEU A 33 4.66 -3.81 -11.07
N PHE A 34 3.59 -3.07 -10.79
CA PHE A 34 2.83 -3.21 -9.56
C PHE A 34 2.22 -4.61 -9.41
N VAL A 35 1.57 -5.11 -10.45
CA VAL A 35 1.02 -6.49 -10.46
C VAL A 35 2.15 -7.51 -10.30
N PHE A 36 3.27 -7.32 -10.98
CA PHE A 36 4.43 -8.21 -10.86
C PHE A 36 4.99 -8.27 -9.44
N VAL A 37 5.11 -7.11 -8.77
CA VAL A 37 5.54 -7.04 -7.35
C VAL A 37 4.60 -7.81 -6.43
N ILE A 38 3.27 -7.65 -6.62
CA ILE A 38 2.27 -8.40 -5.83
C ILE A 38 2.41 -9.90 -6.04
N LEU A 39 2.49 -10.34 -7.30
CA LEU A 39 2.63 -11.76 -7.63
C LEU A 39 3.93 -12.36 -7.07
N THR A 40 5.02 -11.59 -7.14
CA THR A 40 6.32 -12.00 -6.58
C THR A 40 6.24 -12.13 -5.05
N ALA A 41 5.60 -11.18 -4.36
CA ALA A 41 5.41 -11.25 -2.92
C ALA A 41 4.59 -12.50 -2.51
N ILE A 42 3.49 -12.78 -3.20
CA ILE A 42 2.68 -13.99 -2.97
C ILE A 42 3.51 -15.26 -3.24
N TYR A 43 4.30 -15.26 -4.30
CA TYR A 43 5.12 -16.43 -4.67
C TYR A 43 6.21 -16.71 -3.64
N ILE A 44 6.89 -15.70 -3.12
CA ILE A 44 7.94 -15.83 -2.10
C ILE A 44 7.36 -16.43 -0.81
N GLU A 45 6.21 -15.94 -0.36
CA GLU A 45 5.59 -16.32 0.91
C GLU A 45 4.65 -17.55 0.79
N ARG A 46 4.50 -18.15 -0.40
CA ARG A 46 3.48 -19.18 -0.69
C ARG A 46 3.43 -20.34 0.30
N ASN A 47 4.56 -20.75 0.86
CA ASN A 47 4.62 -21.90 1.76
C ASN A 47 4.13 -21.60 3.17
N ASN A 48 4.20 -20.34 3.58
CA ASN A 48 3.92 -19.89 4.96
C ASN A 48 2.69 -18.97 5.04
N VAL A 49 2.19 -18.50 3.89
CA VAL A 49 1.09 -17.52 3.84
C VAL A 49 -0.13 -17.99 4.60
N LEU A 50 -0.54 -19.25 4.42
CA LEU A 50 -1.75 -19.79 5.08
C LEU A 50 -1.59 -19.85 6.59
N ASP A 51 -0.44 -20.30 7.09
CA ASP A 51 -0.17 -20.38 8.52
C ASP A 51 -0.07 -18.99 9.15
N TYR A 52 0.58 -18.04 8.48
CA TYR A 52 0.68 -16.66 8.95
C TYR A 52 -0.68 -15.95 8.91
N PHE A 53 -1.49 -16.19 7.87
CA PHE A 53 -2.85 -15.67 7.82
C PHE A 53 -3.72 -16.21 8.95
N ALA A 54 -3.60 -17.48 9.28
CA ALA A 54 -4.34 -18.09 10.39
C ALA A 54 -3.96 -17.46 11.74
N GLN A 55 -2.68 -17.11 11.92
CA GLN A 55 -2.17 -16.58 13.20
C GLN A 55 -2.48 -15.09 13.37
N ILE A 56 -2.22 -14.28 12.36
CA ILE A 56 -2.27 -12.81 12.51
C ILE A 56 -3.14 -12.10 11.46
N GLY A 57 -3.71 -12.81 10.49
CA GLY A 57 -4.48 -12.22 9.40
C GLY A 57 -5.69 -11.42 9.89
N ILE A 58 -6.43 -11.95 10.88
CA ILE A 58 -7.58 -11.25 11.48
C ILE A 58 -7.12 -9.95 12.15
N LEU A 59 -6.00 -9.99 12.87
CA LEU A 59 -5.45 -8.80 13.55
C LEU A 59 -5.06 -7.72 12.53
N MET A 60 -4.39 -8.11 11.46
CA MET A 60 -3.96 -7.18 10.39
C MET A 60 -5.16 -6.62 9.61
N LEU A 61 -6.18 -7.44 9.34
CA LEU A 61 -7.43 -6.98 8.71
C LEU A 61 -8.16 -5.99 9.62
N THR A 62 -8.28 -6.30 10.91
CA THR A 62 -8.89 -5.41 11.89
C THR A 62 -8.15 -4.08 11.95
N LEU A 63 -6.82 -4.10 11.98
CA LEU A 63 -6.01 -2.89 11.97
C LEU A 63 -6.29 -2.04 10.71
N ASN A 64 -6.31 -2.65 9.52
CA ASN A 64 -6.57 -1.95 8.27
C ASN A 64 -7.97 -1.29 8.27
N ILE A 65 -9.01 -2.03 8.69
CA ILE A 65 -10.38 -1.51 8.78
C ILE A 65 -10.47 -0.38 9.82
N LEU A 66 -9.85 -0.52 10.99
CA LEU A 66 -9.83 0.51 12.03
C LEU A 66 -9.16 1.79 11.55
N MET A 67 -8.07 1.69 10.80
CA MET A 67 -7.40 2.86 10.23
C MET A 67 -8.30 3.57 9.21
N MET A 68 -8.99 2.84 8.33
CA MET A 68 -9.96 3.41 7.40
C MET A 68 -11.16 4.06 8.13
N PHE A 69 -11.64 3.41 9.18
CA PHE A 69 -12.72 3.94 10.02
C PHE A 69 -12.30 5.20 10.77
N PHE A 70 -11.06 5.26 11.25
CA PHE A 70 -10.50 6.47 11.85
C PHE A 70 -10.49 7.65 10.87
N VAL A 71 -10.08 7.42 9.61
CA VAL A 71 -10.15 8.46 8.56
C VAL A 71 -11.60 8.94 8.38
N TYR A 72 -12.56 8.03 8.36
CA TYR A 72 -13.98 8.39 8.24
C TYR A 72 -14.44 9.30 9.40
N ILE A 73 -14.11 8.94 10.64
CA ILE A 73 -14.43 9.77 11.82
C ILE A 73 -13.78 11.15 11.71
N VAL A 74 -12.48 11.21 11.43
CA VAL A 74 -11.74 12.47 11.31
C VAL A 74 -12.32 13.34 10.20
N SER A 75 -12.75 12.72 9.09
CA SER A 75 -13.35 13.43 7.97
C SER A 75 -14.65 14.15 8.34
N ILE A 76 -15.46 13.54 9.22
CA ILE A 76 -16.70 14.16 9.72
C ILE A 76 -16.36 15.34 10.62
N PHE A 77 -15.43 15.17 11.57
CA PHE A 77 -15.04 16.25 12.50
C PHE A 77 -14.44 17.45 11.78
N LEU A 78 -13.59 17.21 10.80
CA LEU A 78 -12.92 18.28 10.03
C LEU A 78 -13.77 18.80 8.87
N LYS A 79 -14.96 18.23 8.63
CA LYS A 79 -15.86 18.61 7.53
C LYS A 79 -15.14 18.67 6.18
N ILE A 80 -14.26 17.70 5.91
CA ILE A 80 -13.50 17.65 4.67
C ILE A 80 -14.41 17.30 3.47
N ASN A 81 -14.04 17.81 2.29
CA ASN A 81 -14.79 17.52 1.08
C ASN A 81 -14.63 16.06 0.64
N LYS A 82 -15.53 15.61 -0.25
CA LYS A 82 -15.61 14.22 -0.71
C LYS A 82 -14.33 13.74 -1.41
N GLU A 83 -13.68 14.60 -2.16
CA GLU A 83 -12.46 14.28 -2.90
C GLU A 83 -11.27 14.08 -1.97
N THR A 84 -11.09 14.99 -1.02
CA THR A 84 -10.05 14.88 0.00
C THR A 84 -10.27 13.64 0.88
N PHE A 85 -11.52 13.35 1.28
CA PHE A 85 -11.85 12.14 2.02
C PHE A 85 -11.44 10.87 1.28
N ARG A 86 -11.74 10.79 -0.03
CA ARG A 86 -11.34 9.64 -0.86
C ARG A 86 -9.83 9.48 -0.93
N CYS A 87 -9.12 10.61 -1.09
CA CYS A 87 -7.67 10.62 -1.11
C CYS A 87 -7.08 10.10 0.21
N TRP A 88 -7.55 10.61 1.34
CA TRP A 88 -7.11 10.17 2.67
C TRP A 88 -7.42 8.70 2.94
N LEU A 89 -8.61 8.25 2.54
CA LEU A 89 -9.03 6.86 2.71
C LEU A 89 -8.12 5.90 1.92
N MET A 90 -7.74 6.28 0.71
CA MET A 90 -6.81 5.51 -0.11
C MET A 90 -5.39 5.54 0.45
N GLU A 91 -4.91 6.69 0.89
CA GLU A 91 -3.56 6.86 1.42
C GLU A 91 -3.35 6.07 2.73
N VAL A 92 -4.33 6.10 3.62
CA VAL A 92 -4.28 5.36 4.88
C VAL A 92 -4.54 3.87 4.67
N GLY A 93 -5.39 3.51 3.70
CA GLY A 93 -5.67 2.11 3.36
C GLY A 93 -4.52 1.41 2.64
N LEU A 94 -3.75 2.14 1.83
CA LEU A 94 -2.63 1.63 1.03
C LEU A 94 -1.29 2.15 1.57
N GLN A 95 -0.77 1.51 2.57
CA GLN A 95 0.52 1.87 3.17
C GLN A 95 1.71 1.25 2.41
N ASN A 96 2.89 1.81 2.60
CA ASN A 96 4.11 1.30 1.97
C ASN A 96 4.64 0.05 2.69
N GLY A 97 4.10 -1.12 2.34
CA GLY A 97 4.52 -2.39 2.91
C GLY A 97 5.97 -2.74 2.63
N THR A 98 6.51 -2.38 1.47
CA THR A 98 7.92 -2.61 1.13
C THR A 98 8.84 -1.83 2.08
N LEU A 99 8.48 -0.60 2.39
CA LEU A 99 9.23 0.21 3.35
C LEU A 99 9.21 -0.43 4.74
N ALA A 100 8.05 -0.92 5.18
CA ALA A 100 7.92 -1.63 6.45
C ALA A 100 8.80 -2.89 6.50
N LEU A 101 8.86 -3.66 5.41
CA LEU A 101 9.75 -4.83 5.29
C LEU A 101 11.23 -4.46 5.37
N VAL A 102 11.65 -3.39 4.66
CA VAL A 102 13.04 -2.91 4.72
C VAL A 102 13.42 -2.48 6.12
N VAL A 103 12.52 -1.75 6.82
CA VAL A 103 12.76 -1.34 8.21
C VAL A 103 12.88 -2.56 9.11
N ALA A 104 11.92 -3.47 9.03
CA ALA A 104 11.91 -4.67 9.87
C ALA A 104 13.19 -5.51 9.65
N ASN A 105 13.62 -5.71 8.41
CA ASN A 105 14.83 -6.45 8.09
C ASN A 105 16.12 -5.73 8.53
N THR A 106 16.11 -4.40 8.55
CA THR A 106 17.32 -3.62 8.92
C THR A 106 17.53 -3.57 10.44
N PHE A 107 16.44 -3.47 11.21
CA PHE A 107 16.51 -3.25 12.65
C PHE A 107 16.32 -4.50 13.49
N PHE A 108 15.75 -5.57 12.91
CA PHE A 108 15.48 -6.80 13.65
C PHE A 108 16.19 -7.99 13.00
N ALA A 109 16.94 -8.74 13.81
CA ALA A 109 17.72 -9.88 13.36
C ALA A 109 16.87 -11.12 12.98
N SER A 110 15.60 -11.17 13.39
CA SER A 110 14.73 -12.31 13.15
C SER A 110 13.69 -12.03 12.06
N THR A 111 13.54 -12.96 11.14
CA THR A 111 12.54 -12.91 10.05
C THR A 111 11.09 -12.87 10.54
N ILE A 112 10.84 -13.26 11.81
CA ILE A 112 9.51 -13.24 12.40
C ILE A 112 8.88 -11.83 12.39
N TYR A 113 9.70 -10.78 12.48
CA TYR A 113 9.24 -9.38 12.44
C TYR A 113 8.83 -8.92 11.04
N LEU A 114 9.15 -9.68 10.00
CA LEU A 114 8.71 -9.41 8.63
C LEU A 114 7.27 -9.90 8.38
N ILE A 115 6.81 -10.89 9.14
CA ILE A 115 5.52 -11.55 8.95
C ILE A 115 4.35 -10.56 9.03
N PRO A 116 4.21 -9.70 10.06
CA PRO A 116 3.11 -8.73 10.11
C PRO A 116 3.07 -7.79 8.91
N ALA A 117 4.23 -7.28 8.49
CA ALA A 117 4.33 -6.37 7.34
C ALA A 117 3.95 -7.06 6.03
N SER A 118 4.36 -8.31 5.83
CA SER A 118 4.02 -9.11 4.64
C SER A 118 2.50 -9.37 4.57
N ILE A 119 1.90 -9.84 5.66
CA ILE A 119 0.46 -10.13 5.72
C ILE A 119 -0.37 -8.86 5.57
N TYR A 120 0.04 -7.76 6.24
CA TYR A 120 -0.64 -6.48 6.08
C TYR A 120 -0.60 -5.99 4.63
N SER A 121 0.53 -6.15 3.94
CA SER A 121 0.68 -5.78 2.53
C SER A 121 -0.31 -6.51 1.63
N LEU A 122 -0.56 -7.80 1.87
CA LEU A 122 -1.56 -8.56 1.12
C LEU A 122 -2.99 -8.10 1.42
N ILE A 123 -3.30 -7.89 2.71
CA ILE A 123 -4.62 -7.44 3.15
C ILE A 123 -4.96 -6.06 2.61
N MET A 124 -4.02 -5.11 2.62
CA MET A 124 -4.29 -3.76 2.14
C MET A 124 -4.64 -3.74 0.64
N TYR A 125 -4.05 -4.61 -0.18
CA TYR A 125 -4.46 -4.73 -1.59
C TYR A 125 -5.83 -5.38 -1.74
N ALA A 126 -6.12 -6.42 -0.95
CA ALA A 126 -7.41 -7.07 -0.95
C ALA A 126 -8.55 -6.13 -0.53
N THR A 127 -8.32 -5.21 0.40
CA THR A 127 -9.29 -4.22 0.85
C THR A 127 -9.39 -3.01 -0.08
N ALA A 128 -8.26 -2.58 -0.68
CA ALA A 128 -8.22 -1.42 -1.57
C ALA A 128 -8.94 -1.66 -2.89
N LEU A 129 -8.86 -2.86 -3.47
CA LEU A 129 -9.52 -3.15 -4.75
C LEU A 129 -11.05 -2.95 -4.71
N PRO A 130 -11.80 -3.53 -3.75
CA PRO A 130 -13.22 -3.23 -3.59
C PRO A 130 -13.47 -1.75 -3.32
N LEU A 131 -12.65 -1.13 -2.47
CA LEU A 131 -12.79 0.28 -2.12
C LEU A 131 -12.69 1.19 -3.36
N ILE A 132 -11.68 0.98 -4.21
CA ILE A 132 -11.52 1.72 -5.47
C ILE A 132 -12.77 1.55 -6.34
N TYR A 133 -13.28 0.33 -6.46
CA TYR A 133 -14.48 0.06 -7.25
C TYR A 133 -15.69 0.86 -6.73
N PHE A 134 -15.93 0.87 -5.42
CA PHE A 134 -17.03 1.62 -4.82
C PHE A 134 -16.85 3.14 -4.94
N LEU A 135 -15.64 3.64 -4.74
CA LEU A 135 -15.34 5.08 -4.82
C LEU A 135 -15.45 5.62 -6.26
N ARG A 136 -15.21 4.80 -7.27
CA ARG A 136 -15.37 5.19 -8.69
C ARG A 136 -16.82 5.28 -9.12
N ARG A 137 -17.71 4.51 -8.49
CA ARG A 137 -19.11 4.42 -8.87
C ARG A 137 -19.99 5.53 -8.27
N ASN A 138 -19.55 6.14 -7.18
CA ASN A 138 -20.23 7.22 -6.46
C ASN A 138 -19.55 8.58 -6.65
#